data_ce0c691ed491ae22e393b28e01206f8e
#
_entry.id   ce0c691ed491ae22e393b28e01206f8e
#
_cell.length_a   1.000
_cell.length_b   1.000
_cell.length_c   1.000
_cell.angle_alpha   90.00
_cell.angle_beta   90.00
_cell.angle_gamma   90.00
#
_symmetry.space_group_name_H-M   'P 1'
#
loop_
_entity.id
_entity.type
_entity.pdbx_description
1 polymer ?
#
loop_
_entity_poly.entity_id
_entity_poly.type
_entity_poly.pdbx_seq_one_letter_code
_entity_poly.pdbx_strand_id
1 'polypeptide(L)'
;SVEAEIKRNTEEQLLAGTADRVGLFFFFTSTCPFCQEQSKVLKVFADTYGLTVKPVSLDGVGLPEYPQPATNNGMAENVGVHMVPMIYLAIPEENFLKPLGAGLMTNADLRERLLVLLRNRGLLGERRSQG
;
A
#
# COMPACT_ATOMS: atom_id res chain seq x y z
N SER A 1 -10.45 17.21 -17.38
CA SER A 1 -9.71 18.29 -18.03
C SER A 1 -8.30 17.84 -18.38
N VAL A 2 -7.64 18.56 -19.23
CA VAL A 2 -6.26 18.29 -19.63
C VAL A 2 -5.34 18.45 -18.44
N GLU A 3 -5.55 19.47 -17.62
CA GLU A 3 -4.75 19.72 -16.41
C GLU A 3 -4.87 18.55 -15.40
N ALA A 4 -6.07 18.03 -15.22
CA ALA A 4 -6.29 16.92 -14.32
C ALA A 4 -5.61 15.63 -14.80
N GLU A 5 -5.62 15.39 -16.12
CA GLU A 5 -4.94 14.25 -16.73
C GLU A 5 -3.43 14.35 -16.59
N ILE A 6 -2.87 15.53 -16.84
CA ILE A 6 -1.42 15.77 -16.68
C ILE A 6 -1.01 15.57 -15.23
N LYS A 7 -1.78 16.09 -14.29
CA LYS A 7 -1.49 15.93 -12.86
C LYS A 7 -1.49 14.45 -12.48
N ARG A 8 -2.51 13.70 -12.88
CA ARG A 8 -2.62 12.27 -12.57
C ARG A 8 -1.46 11.49 -13.17
N ASN A 9 -1.11 11.73 -14.44
CA ASN A 9 0.01 11.06 -15.09
C ASN A 9 1.33 11.35 -14.38
N THR A 10 1.54 12.59 -13.94
CA THR A 10 2.72 12.97 -13.18
C THR A 10 2.77 12.23 -11.85
N GLU A 11 1.66 12.16 -11.13
CA GLU A 11 1.56 11.45 -9.86
C GLU A 11 1.82 9.96 -10.03
N GLU A 12 1.29 9.35 -11.10
CA GLU A 12 1.54 7.94 -11.41
C GLU A 12 3.03 7.68 -11.66
N GLN A 13 3.70 8.56 -12.39
CA GLN A 13 5.14 8.46 -12.63
C GLN A 13 5.95 8.60 -11.33
N LEU A 14 5.55 9.52 -10.46
CA LEU A 14 6.20 9.70 -9.17
C LEU A 14 6.08 8.45 -8.30
N LEU A 15 4.89 7.84 -8.26
CA LEU A 15 4.68 6.58 -7.52
C LEU A 15 5.53 5.45 -8.07
N ALA A 16 5.53 5.27 -9.39
CA ALA A 16 6.33 4.23 -10.02
C ALA A 16 7.83 4.42 -9.72
N GLY A 17 8.27 5.66 -9.61
CA GLY A 17 9.65 6.00 -9.28
C GLY A 17 10.08 5.64 -7.87
N THR A 18 9.15 5.33 -6.97
CA THR A 18 9.46 4.93 -5.58
C THR A 18 9.44 3.42 -5.37
N ALA A 19 9.08 2.65 -6.40
CA ALA A 19 8.77 1.22 -6.26
C ALA A 19 9.92 0.39 -5.68
N ASP A 20 11.16 0.76 -5.91
CA ASP A 20 12.34 0.07 -5.41
C ASP A 20 12.67 0.42 -3.96
N ARG A 21 12.04 1.44 -3.39
CA ARG A 21 12.35 1.96 -2.06
C ARG A 21 11.27 1.67 -1.02
N VAL A 22 10.08 1.27 -1.45
CA VAL A 22 8.92 1.09 -0.58
C VAL A 22 8.28 -0.26 -0.78
N GLY A 23 7.52 -0.70 0.21
CA GLY A 23 6.70 -1.89 0.12
C GLY A 23 5.38 -1.69 0.85
N LEU A 24 4.43 -2.55 0.55
CA LEU A 24 3.13 -2.53 1.21
C LEU A 24 2.92 -3.86 1.93
N PHE A 25 2.60 -3.81 3.22
CA PHE A 25 2.15 -4.99 3.95
C PHE A 25 0.62 -5.04 3.91
N PHE A 26 0.08 -6.19 3.56
CA PHE A 26 -1.36 -6.40 3.49
C PHE A 26 -1.75 -7.48 4.48
N PHE A 27 -2.43 -7.07 5.56
CA PHE A 27 -2.92 -7.97 6.61
C PHE A 27 -4.38 -8.34 6.32
N PHE A 28 -4.68 -9.64 6.35
CA PHE A 28 -6.00 -10.13 6.01
C PHE A 28 -6.31 -11.49 6.68
N THR A 29 -7.58 -11.86 6.64
CA THR A 29 -8.00 -13.25 6.82
C THR A 29 -8.68 -13.70 5.52
N SER A 30 -8.60 -14.99 5.22
CA SER A 30 -9.09 -15.53 3.95
C SER A 30 -10.61 -15.51 3.84
N THR A 31 -11.32 -15.51 4.97
CA THR A 31 -12.79 -15.57 5.00
C THR A 31 -13.46 -14.20 5.12
N CYS A 32 -12.68 -13.13 5.19
CA CYS A 32 -13.18 -11.77 5.31
C CYS A 32 -13.59 -11.23 3.94
N PRO A 33 -14.88 -10.92 3.69
CA PRO A 33 -15.31 -10.42 2.38
C PRO A 33 -14.62 -9.12 1.96
N PHE A 34 -14.42 -8.17 2.88
CA PHE A 34 -13.70 -6.93 2.59
C PHE A 34 -12.22 -7.19 2.28
N CYS A 35 -11.62 -8.19 2.92
CA CYS A 35 -10.24 -8.60 2.60
C CYS A 35 -10.16 -9.17 1.19
N GLN A 36 -11.12 -10.00 0.81
CA GLN A 36 -11.18 -10.58 -0.53
C GLN A 36 -11.29 -9.48 -1.60
N GLU A 37 -12.12 -8.48 -1.35
CA GLU A 37 -12.29 -7.35 -2.25
C GLU A 37 -11.03 -6.47 -2.29
N GLN A 38 -10.45 -6.17 -1.12
CA GLN A 38 -9.22 -5.38 -1.03
C GLN A 38 -8.06 -6.05 -1.77
N SER A 39 -7.99 -7.36 -1.71
CA SER A 39 -6.95 -8.14 -2.38
C SER A 39 -6.94 -7.88 -3.89
N LYS A 40 -8.11 -7.85 -4.51
CA LYS A 40 -8.26 -7.59 -5.95
C LYS A 40 -7.83 -6.17 -6.30
N VAL A 41 -8.30 -5.19 -5.54
CA VAL A 41 -7.97 -3.77 -5.76
C VAL A 41 -6.47 -3.55 -5.57
N LEU A 42 -5.92 -4.09 -4.49
CA LEU A 42 -4.50 -3.92 -4.18
C LEU A 42 -3.60 -4.55 -5.23
N LYS A 43 -3.98 -5.73 -5.75
CA LYS A 43 -3.20 -6.41 -6.78
C LYS A 43 -3.09 -5.55 -8.04
N VAL A 44 -4.20 -4.99 -8.50
CA VAL A 44 -4.21 -4.10 -9.67
C VAL A 44 -3.38 -2.85 -9.39
N PHE A 45 -3.55 -2.24 -8.23
CA PHE A 45 -2.83 -1.03 -7.84
C PHE A 45 -1.31 -1.28 -7.81
N ALA A 46 -0.89 -2.35 -7.13
CA ALA A 46 0.52 -2.68 -6.99
C ALA A 46 1.15 -3.02 -8.34
N ASP A 47 0.46 -3.79 -9.18
CA ASP A 47 0.95 -4.14 -10.51
C ASP A 47 1.08 -2.90 -11.40
N THR A 48 0.15 -1.95 -11.28
CA THR A 48 0.18 -0.72 -12.07
C THR A 48 1.46 0.09 -11.81
N TYR A 49 1.90 0.16 -10.55
CA TYR A 49 3.04 1.00 -10.16
C TYR A 49 4.33 0.20 -9.90
N GLY A 50 4.27 -1.12 -10.04
CA GLY A 50 5.43 -1.98 -9.78
C GLY A 50 5.77 -2.10 -8.30
N LEU A 51 4.79 -1.89 -7.41
CA LEU A 51 5.01 -1.94 -5.97
C LEU A 51 5.03 -3.37 -5.46
N THR A 52 5.91 -3.65 -4.52
CA THR A 52 5.96 -4.95 -3.85
C THR A 52 4.92 -5.00 -2.74
N VAL A 53 4.12 -6.06 -2.74
CA VAL A 53 3.18 -6.34 -1.66
C VAL A 53 3.68 -7.54 -0.87
N LYS A 54 3.70 -7.42 0.44
CA LYS A 54 3.93 -8.52 1.38
C LYS A 54 2.61 -8.88 2.03
N PRO A 55 1.95 -9.95 1.56
CA PRO A 55 0.69 -10.38 2.16
C PRO A 55 0.97 -11.15 3.45
N VAL A 56 0.22 -10.85 4.50
CA VAL A 56 0.30 -11.52 5.80
C VAL A 56 -1.09 -12.01 6.17
N SER A 57 -1.24 -13.33 6.23
CA SER A 57 -2.52 -13.96 6.57
C SER A 57 -2.60 -14.23 8.08
N LEU A 58 -3.66 -13.72 8.71
CA LEU A 58 -3.89 -13.96 10.13
C LEU A 58 -4.44 -15.36 10.41
N ASP A 59 -5.07 -15.99 9.40
CA ASP A 59 -5.57 -17.37 9.51
C ASP A 59 -4.69 -18.38 8.76
N GLY A 60 -3.59 -17.94 8.18
CA GLY A 60 -2.65 -18.82 7.50
C GLY A 60 -3.06 -19.26 6.10
N VAL A 61 -4.23 -18.83 5.62
CA VAL A 61 -4.77 -19.22 4.32
C VAL A 61 -4.64 -18.05 3.35
N GLY A 62 -4.25 -18.34 2.10
CA GLY A 62 -4.05 -17.32 1.07
C GLY A 62 -5.35 -16.88 0.40
N LEU A 63 -5.21 -15.88 -0.47
CA LEU A 63 -6.26 -15.41 -1.36
C LEU A 63 -5.81 -15.66 -2.80
N PRO A 64 -6.73 -15.65 -3.78
CA PRO A 64 -6.35 -15.90 -5.17
C PRO A 64 -5.22 -14.99 -5.68
N GLU A 65 -5.24 -13.71 -5.32
CA GLU A 65 -4.23 -12.75 -5.72
C GLU A 65 -2.91 -12.93 -4.95
N TYR A 66 -2.97 -13.51 -3.75
CA TYR A 66 -1.83 -13.73 -2.87
C TYR A 66 -1.93 -15.12 -2.26
N PRO A 67 -1.65 -16.18 -3.09
CA PRO A 67 -1.90 -17.56 -2.66
C PRO A 67 -0.88 -18.08 -1.64
N GLN A 68 0.27 -17.42 -1.49
CA GLN A 68 1.34 -17.87 -0.60
C GLN A 68 1.74 -16.74 0.35
N PRO A 69 0.82 -16.32 1.25
CA PRO A 69 1.14 -15.25 2.18
C PRO A 69 2.11 -15.72 3.26
N ALA A 70 2.78 -14.76 3.89
CA ALA A 70 3.48 -15.03 5.13
C ALA A 70 2.46 -15.35 6.23
N THR A 71 2.84 -16.22 7.15
CA THR A 71 2.05 -16.49 8.35
C THR A 71 2.28 -15.36 9.36
N ASN A 72 1.23 -15.00 10.09
CA ASN A 72 1.33 -13.98 11.13
C ASN A 72 2.03 -14.52 12.36
N ASN A 73 3.33 -14.40 12.44
CA ASN A 73 4.13 -14.81 13.61
C ASN A 73 4.20 -13.70 14.66
N GLY A 74 3.05 -13.13 15.03
CA GLY A 74 2.97 -12.02 15.96
C GLY A 74 3.19 -10.66 15.32
N MET A 75 3.39 -10.60 14.01
CA MET A 75 3.67 -9.36 13.32
C MET A 75 2.50 -8.38 13.41
N ALA A 76 1.27 -8.87 13.20
CA ALA A 76 0.08 -8.00 13.26
C ALA A 76 -0.04 -7.33 14.62
N GLU A 77 0.17 -8.09 15.69
CA GLU A 77 0.11 -7.58 17.06
C GLU A 77 1.23 -6.58 17.34
N ASN A 78 2.44 -6.89 16.86
CA ASN A 78 3.60 -6.02 17.06
C ASN A 78 3.45 -4.65 16.38
N VAL A 79 2.80 -4.59 15.24
CA VAL A 79 2.59 -3.32 14.54
C VAL A 79 1.25 -2.67 14.88
N GLY A 80 0.43 -3.30 15.73
CA GLY A 80 -0.82 -2.73 16.21
C GLY A 80 -2.01 -2.93 15.29
N VAL A 81 -2.02 -4.02 14.52
CA VAL A 81 -3.17 -4.35 13.66
C VAL A 81 -4.30 -4.91 14.52
N HIS A 82 -5.42 -4.20 14.56
CA HIS A 82 -6.60 -4.57 15.34
C HIS A 82 -7.79 -4.96 14.47
N MET A 83 -7.71 -4.74 13.16
CA MET A 83 -8.77 -5.05 12.21
C MET A 83 -8.17 -5.40 10.87
N VAL A 84 -8.92 -6.12 10.06
CA VAL A 84 -8.56 -6.44 8.68
C VAL A 84 -9.70 -6.03 7.75
N PRO A 85 -9.42 -5.66 6.48
CA PRO A 85 -8.11 -5.54 5.88
C PRO A 85 -7.33 -4.32 6.38
N MET A 86 -6.00 -4.46 6.47
CA MET A 86 -5.10 -3.35 6.82
C MET A 86 -3.92 -3.35 5.87
N ILE A 87 -3.55 -2.15 5.40
CA ILE A 87 -2.39 -1.96 4.54
C ILE A 87 -1.43 -0.99 5.22
N TYR A 88 -0.16 -1.39 5.33
CA TYR A 88 0.90 -0.57 5.90
C TYR A 88 1.90 -0.21 4.81
N LEU A 89 2.37 1.03 4.85
CA LEU A 89 3.50 1.48 4.04
C LEU A 89 4.80 1.22 4.80
N ALA A 90 5.71 0.51 4.17
CA ALA A 90 7.06 0.30 4.68
C ALA A 90 8.07 1.06 3.81
N ILE A 91 8.97 1.79 4.46
CA ILE A 91 10.12 2.43 3.83
C ILE A 91 11.35 1.93 4.62
N PRO A 92 11.93 0.78 4.21
CA PRO A 92 12.97 0.13 5.01
C PRO A 92 14.17 1.00 5.31
N GLU A 93 14.64 1.79 4.34
CA GLU A 93 15.80 2.67 4.52
C GLU A 93 15.59 3.72 5.61
N GLU A 94 14.32 4.07 5.87
CA GLU A 94 13.97 5.07 6.87
C GLU A 94 13.42 4.46 8.14
N ASN A 95 13.43 3.14 8.22
CA ASN A 95 12.83 2.41 9.35
C ASN A 95 11.39 2.88 9.61
N PHE A 96 10.66 3.14 8.53
CA PHE A 96 9.30 3.68 8.56
C PHE A 96 8.30 2.56 8.31
N LEU A 97 7.29 2.46 9.16
CA LEU A 97 6.19 1.51 9.00
C LEU A 97 4.93 2.14 9.59
N LYS A 98 4.00 2.57 8.74
CA LYS A 98 2.78 3.25 9.16
C LYS A 98 1.58 2.75 8.37
N PRO A 99 0.40 2.72 8.98
CA PRO A 99 -0.80 2.35 8.26
C PRO A 99 -1.09 3.34 7.15
N LEU A 100 -1.38 2.79 5.97
CA LEU A 100 -1.85 3.58 4.83
C LEU A 100 -3.29 4.01 5.07
N GLY A 101 -4.10 3.10 5.59
CA GLY A 101 -5.48 3.35 5.96
C GLY A 101 -6.11 2.08 6.51
N ALA A 102 -7.27 2.21 7.14
CA ALA A 102 -8.03 1.11 7.73
C ALA A 102 -9.26 0.81 6.86
N GLY A 103 -9.67 -0.48 6.85
CA GLY A 103 -10.82 -0.93 6.09
C GLY A 103 -10.56 -0.96 4.59
N LEU A 104 -11.64 -1.12 3.82
CA LEU A 104 -11.56 -1.24 2.37
C LEU A 104 -11.21 0.11 1.74
N MET A 105 -10.17 0.11 0.92
CA MET A 105 -9.70 1.28 0.19
C MET A 105 -9.87 1.06 -1.31
N THR A 106 -10.38 2.07 -2.01
CA THR A 106 -10.46 2.06 -3.47
C THR A 106 -9.06 2.30 -4.06
N ASN A 107 -8.92 2.10 -5.37
CA ASN A 107 -7.69 2.43 -6.07
C ASN A 107 -7.31 3.90 -5.88
N ALA A 108 -8.28 4.82 -5.97
CA ALA A 108 -8.04 6.23 -5.75
C ALA A 108 -7.61 6.52 -4.31
N ASP A 109 -8.25 5.87 -3.33
CA ASP A 109 -7.87 6.03 -1.91
C ASP A 109 -6.42 5.61 -1.69
N LEU A 110 -6.04 4.45 -2.24
CA LEU A 110 -4.66 3.95 -2.14
C LEU A 110 -3.67 4.94 -2.73
N ARG A 111 -3.96 5.45 -3.91
CA ARG A 111 -3.09 6.42 -4.58
C ARG A 111 -2.94 7.70 -3.77
N GLU A 112 -4.04 8.28 -3.35
CA GLU A 112 -4.03 9.54 -2.61
C GLU A 112 -3.30 9.42 -1.27
N ARG A 113 -3.59 8.36 -0.51
CA ARG A 113 -2.94 8.15 0.78
C ARG A 113 -1.44 7.90 0.63
N LEU A 114 -1.07 7.09 -0.36
CA LEU A 114 0.34 6.80 -0.61
C LEU A 114 1.09 8.06 -1.02
N LEU A 115 0.51 8.87 -1.90
CA LEU A 115 1.12 10.15 -2.32
C LEU A 115 1.35 11.07 -1.13
N VAL A 116 0.37 11.20 -0.23
CA VAL A 116 0.50 12.05 0.96
C VAL A 116 1.66 11.59 1.83
N LEU A 117 1.72 10.29 2.13
CA LEU A 117 2.78 9.76 3.01
C LEU A 117 4.16 9.89 2.36
N LEU A 118 4.29 9.59 1.09
CA LEU A 118 5.57 9.68 0.38
C LEU A 118 6.01 11.13 0.19
N ARG A 119 5.07 12.04 -0.09
CA ARG A 119 5.37 13.47 -0.21
C ARG A 119 5.86 14.03 1.11
N ASN A 120 5.23 13.67 2.21
CA ASN A 120 5.63 14.10 3.55
C ASN A 120 7.03 13.60 3.93
N ARG A 121 7.47 12.49 3.32
CA ARG A 121 8.81 11.93 3.53
C ARG A 121 9.83 12.42 2.50
N GLY A 122 9.40 13.27 1.56
CA GLY A 122 10.30 13.80 0.54
C GLY A 122 10.73 12.78 -0.51
N LEU A 123 9.96 11.70 -0.72
CA LEU A 123 10.36 10.60 -1.59
C LEU A 123 9.86 10.70 -3.03
N LEU A 124 9.10 11.74 -3.36
CA LEU A 124 8.52 11.86 -4.71
C LEU A 124 9.42 12.60 -5.70
N GLY A 125 10.60 13.05 -5.29
CA GLY A 125 11.50 13.77 -6.16
C GLY A 125 11.00 15.14 -6.58
N GLU A 126 9.97 15.67 -5.92
CA GLU A 126 9.40 16.97 -6.22
C GLU A 126 10.29 18.08 -5.70
N ARG A 127 10.39 19.18 -6.46
CA ARG A 127 11.08 20.36 -5.97
C ARG A 127 10.28 20.95 -4.81
N ARG A 128 10.97 21.17 -3.71
CA ARG A 128 10.40 21.98 -2.64
C ARG A 128 10.33 23.42 -3.12
N SER A 129 9.16 24.05 -2.98
CA SER A 129 9.12 25.48 -3.20
C SER A 129 10.03 26.14 -2.18
N GLN A 130 10.96 26.92 -2.66
CA GLN A 130 11.83 27.70 -1.79
C GLN A 130 11.02 28.89 -1.32
N GLY A 131 10.52 28.79 -0.15
CA GLY A 131 9.87 29.90 0.52
C GLY A 131 10.87 30.81 1.17
#